data_3549e3a92a7e00af274b0bef829d9667
#
_entry.id   3549e3a92a7e00af274b0bef829d9667
#
_cell.length_a   1.000
_cell.length_b   1.000
_cell.length_c   1.000
_cell.angle_alpha   90.00
_cell.angle_beta   90.00
_cell.angle_gamma   90.00
#
_symmetry.space_group_name_H-M   'P 1'
#
loop_
_entity.id
_entity.type
_entity.pdbx_description
1 polymer ?
#
loop_
_entity_poly.entity_id
_entity_poly.type
_entity_poly.pdbx_seq_one_letter_code
_entity_poly.pdbx_strand_id
1 'polypeptide(L)'
;MKVGIYLEGSPEMGGGFFQSLKSSLLLLDIKRYYPEIELIITHKKTEEYFQKKKIKNKLFKLNKVYNYLSQLFEINYSRELLSKIRINHPFYNFIKKQKYDLIIFLGPSQMSKFCHEVAFISNIWDLDHKKNSQFPEHNLNNIYELKEKLFKEITTRAFKIVVPHKSNKNDLINFYKVDENKVIVQNFIPMLPTIYNENKINKELYNDLFNKFKLPLDKIIIFYPAQFWAHKNHKYIIDAAEILKKENNKKYLFVFCGGNKGNFNYIKNLISKKQLGEFIKIHSFLTDDEVISFYLNSHGVIMPTYCGPTNLPIYEAFYFKKIIFYTKDLIPNDSINNHLIKIDISSPANLCKELEIYNDTERLDKIVKDNYEYYKLVCNENTFKENYEKILNEFSYLLNRWK
;
A
#
# COMPACT_ATOMS: atom_id res chain seq x y z
N MET A 1 -23.04 0.92 19.74
CA MET A 1 -22.63 0.45 18.39
C MET A 1 -21.29 -0.25 18.51
N LYS A 2 -21.24 -1.51 18.15
CA LYS A 2 -20.02 -2.32 18.23
C LYS A 2 -19.34 -2.45 16.85
N VAL A 3 -18.06 -2.06 16.75
CA VAL A 3 -17.32 -1.99 15.50
C VAL A 3 -16.13 -2.94 15.51
N GLY A 4 -15.98 -3.78 14.48
CA GLY A 4 -14.82 -4.63 14.26
C GLY A 4 -13.90 -4.03 13.19
N ILE A 5 -12.63 -3.79 13.50
CA ILE A 5 -11.60 -3.43 12.52
C ILE A 5 -10.94 -4.74 12.06
N TYR A 6 -11.08 -5.08 10.78
CA TYR A 6 -10.53 -6.30 10.22
C TYR A 6 -9.21 -6.04 9.52
N LEU A 7 -8.12 -6.51 10.14
CA LEU A 7 -6.77 -6.43 9.62
C LEU A 7 -6.33 -7.81 9.12
N GLU A 8 -6.22 -7.94 7.82
CA GLU A 8 -5.86 -9.17 7.14
C GLU A 8 -4.35 -9.24 6.84
N GLY A 9 -3.76 -10.44 7.03
CA GLY A 9 -2.39 -10.69 6.61
C GLY A 9 -1.32 -10.54 7.70
N SER A 10 -0.07 -10.43 7.24
CA SER A 10 1.14 -10.36 8.08
C SER A 10 2.15 -9.35 7.49
N PRO A 11 3.16 -8.94 8.28
CA PRO A 11 4.19 -7.99 7.83
C PRO A 11 4.91 -8.39 6.53
N GLU A 12 5.01 -9.68 6.25
CA GLU A 12 5.67 -10.21 5.05
C GLU A 12 4.92 -9.89 3.73
N MET A 13 3.67 -9.43 3.82
CA MET A 13 2.87 -9.04 2.65
C MET A 13 3.29 -7.69 2.04
N GLY A 14 4.06 -6.87 2.76
CA GLY A 14 4.61 -5.61 2.28
C GLY A 14 3.66 -4.41 2.43
N GLY A 15 3.78 -3.43 1.54
CA GLY A 15 3.18 -2.10 1.69
C GLY A 15 1.68 -2.06 1.97
N GLY A 16 0.89 -2.94 1.34
CA GLY A 16 -0.56 -3.03 1.60
C GLY A 16 -0.88 -3.41 3.04
N PHE A 17 -0.12 -4.35 3.63
CA PHE A 17 -0.27 -4.69 5.05
C PHE A 17 0.10 -3.50 5.96
N PHE A 18 1.22 -2.82 5.70
CA PHE A 18 1.65 -1.67 6.50
C PHE A 18 0.66 -0.50 6.44
N GLN A 19 0.05 -0.28 5.28
CA GLN A 19 -1.05 0.68 5.15
C GLN A 19 -2.24 0.31 6.04
N SER A 20 -2.65 -0.95 5.99
CA SER A 20 -3.74 -1.46 6.84
C SER A 20 -3.38 -1.40 8.33
N LEU A 21 -2.13 -1.73 8.68
CA LEU A 21 -1.63 -1.64 10.05
C LEU A 21 -1.69 -0.21 10.57
N LYS A 22 -1.18 0.78 9.80
CA LYS A 22 -1.25 2.20 10.19
C LYS A 22 -2.69 2.65 10.36
N SER A 23 -3.57 2.32 9.40
CA SER A 23 -4.99 2.64 9.50
C SER A 23 -5.64 2.01 10.74
N SER A 24 -5.28 0.76 11.10
CA SER A 24 -5.82 0.10 12.30
C SER A 24 -5.42 0.82 13.60
N LEU A 25 -4.17 1.28 13.69
CA LEU A 25 -3.69 2.03 14.85
C LEU A 25 -4.44 3.37 15.00
N LEU A 26 -4.62 4.10 13.89
CA LEU A 26 -5.36 5.37 13.91
C LEU A 26 -6.84 5.18 14.27
N LEU A 27 -7.47 4.09 13.80
CA LEU A 27 -8.84 3.78 14.17
C LEU A 27 -8.97 3.34 15.64
N LEU A 28 -7.96 2.72 16.21
CA LEU A 28 -7.95 2.40 17.63
C LEU A 28 -7.79 3.64 18.50
N ASP A 29 -7.17 4.71 18.02
CA ASP A 29 -7.07 5.97 18.74
C ASP A 29 -8.42 6.67 18.94
N ILE A 30 -9.38 6.49 18.02
CA ILE A 30 -10.74 7.04 18.17
C ILE A 30 -11.61 6.22 19.15
N LYS A 31 -11.10 5.11 19.70
CA LYS A 31 -11.81 4.28 20.68
C LYS A 31 -12.29 5.05 21.91
N ARG A 32 -11.63 6.13 22.29
CA ARG A 32 -12.06 7.00 23.39
C ARG A 32 -13.47 7.58 23.17
N TYR A 33 -13.88 7.75 21.91
CA TYR A 33 -15.22 8.23 21.56
C TYR A 33 -16.18 7.06 21.23
N TYR A 34 -15.63 5.92 20.80
CA TYR A 34 -16.35 4.70 20.42
C TYR A 34 -15.76 3.51 21.19
N PRO A 35 -16.11 3.30 22.47
CA PRO A 35 -15.43 2.35 23.36
C PRO A 35 -15.54 0.89 22.92
N GLU A 36 -16.53 0.56 22.08
CA GLU A 36 -16.74 -0.79 21.55
C GLU A 36 -16.06 -1.05 20.20
N ILE A 37 -14.99 -0.33 19.89
CA ILE A 37 -14.11 -0.66 18.75
C ILE A 37 -13.15 -1.78 19.16
N GLU A 38 -13.15 -2.87 18.38
CA GLU A 38 -12.30 -4.03 18.59
C GLU A 38 -11.48 -4.36 17.33
N LEU A 39 -10.23 -4.79 17.52
CA LEU A 39 -9.35 -5.24 16.44
C LEU A 39 -9.51 -6.73 16.20
N ILE A 40 -9.78 -7.12 14.97
CA ILE A 40 -9.83 -8.50 14.48
C ILE A 40 -8.62 -8.71 13.56
N ILE A 41 -7.80 -9.71 13.87
CA ILE A 41 -6.59 -10.04 13.11
C ILE A 41 -6.66 -11.48 12.59
N THR A 42 -5.89 -11.79 11.55
CA THR A 42 -5.96 -13.10 10.88
C THR A 42 -4.69 -13.92 10.99
N HIS A 43 -3.59 -13.34 11.45
CA HIS A 43 -2.29 -14.00 11.44
C HIS A 43 -1.55 -13.90 12.77
N LYS A 44 -0.90 -15.00 13.20
CA LYS A 44 -0.17 -15.06 14.49
C LYS A 44 0.96 -14.02 14.60
N LYS A 45 1.75 -13.78 13.54
CA LYS A 45 2.80 -12.77 13.57
C LYS A 45 2.25 -11.36 13.81
N THR A 46 1.05 -11.09 13.30
CA THR A 46 0.33 -9.84 13.56
C THR A 46 -0.16 -9.77 15.00
N GLU A 47 -0.61 -10.91 15.56
CA GLU A 47 -0.97 -11.01 16.98
C GLU A 47 0.21 -10.70 17.89
N GLU A 48 1.38 -11.31 17.63
CA GLU A 48 2.63 -11.06 18.36
C GLU A 48 3.03 -9.57 18.34
N TYR A 49 2.89 -8.91 17.20
CA TYR A 49 3.12 -7.48 17.08
C TYR A 49 2.22 -6.65 18.02
N PHE A 50 0.92 -6.94 18.04
CA PHE A 50 -0.02 -6.22 18.90
C PHE A 50 0.11 -6.58 20.39
N GLN A 51 0.48 -7.82 20.71
CA GLN A 51 0.78 -8.24 22.08
C GLN A 51 1.98 -7.46 22.65
N LYS A 52 3.06 -7.30 21.87
CA LYS A 52 4.22 -6.47 22.27
C LYS A 52 3.82 -5.03 22.55
N LYS A 53 2.86 -4.48 21.82
CA LYS A 53 2.30 -3.13 22.04
C LYS A 53 1.18 -3.09 23.09
N LYS A 54 0.85 -4.21 23.74
CA LYS A 54 -0.24 -4.34 24.74
C LYS A 54 -1.61 -3.92 24.20
N ILE A 55 -1.84 -4.10 22.90
CA ILE A 55 -3.11 -3.80 22.22
C ILE A 55 -3.97 -5.05 22.19
N LYS A 56 -5.17 -4.99 22.78
CA LYS A 56 -6.14 -6.09 22.76
C LYS A 56 -6.64 -6.33 21.34
N ASN A 57 -6.68 -7.60 20.95
CA ASN A 57 -7.16 -8.03 19.65
C ASN A 57 -7.88 -9.37 19.75
N LYS A 58 -8.58 -9.76 18.67
CA LYS A 58 -9.22 -11.06 18.52
C LYS A 58 -8.65 -11.73 17.28
N LEU A 59 -8.08 -12.89 17.46
CA LEU A 59 -7.59 -13.70 16.36
C LEU A 59 -8.76 -14.46 15.70
N PHE A 60 -9.04 -14.15 14.44
CA PHE A 60 -9.91 -14.94 13.59
C PHE A 60 -9.06 -15.75 12.62
N LYS A 61 -9.11 -17.06 12.71
CA LYS A 61 -8.35 -17.94 11.82
C LYS A 61 -9.26 -19.04 11.28
N LEU A 62 -9.34 -19.15 9.97
CA LEU A 62 -9.93 -20.31 9.34
C LEU A 62 -9.02 -21.52 9.55
N ASN A 63 -9.59 -22.65 9.97
CA ASN A 63 -8.84 -23.90 9.98
C ASN A 63 -8.63 -24.41 8.54
N LYS A 64 -7.69 -25.34 8.34
CA LYS A 64 -7.33 -25.85 7.01
C LYS A 64 -8.53 -26.42 6.23
N VAL A 65 -9.44 -27.10 6.92
CA VAL A 65 -10.65 -27.68 6.31
C VAL A 65 -11.58 -26.59 5.80
N TYR A 66 -11.81 -25.54 6.61
CA TYR A 66 -12.65 -24.42 6.19
C TYR A 66 -12.00 -23.54 5.13
N ASN A 67 -10.67 -23.44 5.09
CA ASN A 67 -9.98 -22.79 3.98
C ASN A 67 -10.23 -23.53 2.64
N TYR A 68 -10.25 -24.85 2.66
CA TYR A 68 -10.57 -25.65 1.48
C TYR A 68 -12.06 -25.55 1.12
N LEU A 69 -12.94 -25.66 2.11
CA LEU A 69 -14.38 -25.54 1.93
C LEU A 69 -14.82 -24.09 1.60
N SER A 70 -14.01 -23.08 1.93
CA SER A 70 -14.36 -21.68 1.62
C SER A 70 -14.52 -21.45 0.12
N GLN A 71 -13.84 -22.21 -0.72
CA GLN A 71 -14.03 -22.19 -2.17
C GLN A 71 -15.47 -22.57 -2.58
N LEU A 72 -16.13 -23.45 -1.83
CA LEU A 72 -17.54 -23.80 -2.06
C LEU A 72 -18.47 -22.64 -1.75
N PHE A 73 -18.14 -21.80 -0.75
CA PHE A 73 -18.89 -20.60 -0.42
C PHE A 73 -18.67 -19.45 -1.43
N GLU A 74 -17.64 -19.54 -2.27
CA GLU A 74 -17.39 -18.56 -3.34
C GLU A 74 -18.28 -18.78 -4.57
N ILE A 75 -18.85 -19.96 -4.72
CA ILE A 75 -19.79 -20.29 -5.80
C ILE A 75 -21.18 -19.87 -5.34
N ASN A 76 -21.85 -18.97 -6.06
CA ASN A 76 -23.15 -18.42 -5.68
C ASN A 76 -24.21 -19.50 -5.44
N TYR A 77 -24.28 -20.50 -6.31
CA TYR A 77 -25.26 -21.59 -6.20
C TYR A 77 -25.05 -22.45 -4.96
N SER A 78 -23.81 -22.86 -4.67
CA SER A 78 -23.53 -23.64 -3.47
C SER A 78 -23.67 -22.81 -2.20
N ARG A 79 -23.36 -21.51 -2.23
CA ARG A 79 -23.62 -20.60 -1.10
C ARG A 79 -25.12 -20.52 -0.77
N GLU A 80 -25.96 -20.40 -1.78
CA GLU A 80 -27.41 -20.37 -1.60
C GLU A 80 -27.94 -21.70 -1.03
N LEU A 81 -27.49 -22.82 -1.57
CA LEU A 81 -27.84 -24.16 -1.05
C LEU A 81 -27.40 -24.34 0.39
N LEU A 82 -26.16 -24.00 0.74
CA LEU A 82 -25.62 -24.09 2.09
C LEU A 82 -26.39 -23.20 3.07
N SER A 83 -26.82 -22.02 2.64
CA SER A 83 -27.62 -21.12 3.46
C SER A 83 -28.99 -21.70 3.77
N LYS A 84 -29.63 -22.40 2.82
CA LYS A 84 -30.92 -23.09 3.03
C LYS A 84 -30.85 -24.20 4.09
N ILE A 85 -29.69 -24.89 4.17
CA ILE A 85 -29.45 -25.91 5.19
C ILE A 85 -28.76 -25.34 6.47
N ARG A 86 -28.76 -24.00 6.61
CA ARG A 86 -28.19 -23.24 7.75
C ARG A 86 -26.70 -23.48 8.01
N ILE A 87 -25.95 -23.90 7.00
CA ILE A 87 -24.48 -23.94 7.04
C ILE A 87 -23.94 -22.59 6.60
N ASN A 88 -23.46 -21.82 7.57
CA ASN A 88 -22.91 -20.50 7.35
C ASN A 88 -21.38 -20.52 7.38
N HIS A 89 -20.77 -19.59 6.65
CA HIS A 89 -19.33 -19.41 6.68
C HIS A 89 -18.85 -19.08 8.11
N PRO A 90 -17.70 -19.65 8.58
CA PRO A 90 -17.20 -19.41 9.94
C PRO A 90 -17.04 -17.94 10.31
N PHE A 91 -16.69 -17.08 9.33
CA PHE A 91 -16.58 -15.64 9.57
C PHE A 91 -17.93 -15.01 9.92
N TYR A 92 -19.00 -15.39 9.20
CA TYR A 92 -20.35 -14.94 9.55
C TYR A 92 -20.73 -15.35 10.99
N ASN A 93 -20.49 -16.62 11.34
CA ASN A 93 -20.77 -17.11 12.70
C ASN A 93 -19.94 -16.37 13.76
N PHE A 94 -18.68 -16.04 13.43
CA PHE A 94 -17.81 -15.28 14.31
C PHE A 94 -18.34 -13.86 14.54
N ILE A 95 -18.65 -13.09 13.47
CA ILE A 95 -19.13 -11.71 13.61
C ILE A 95 -20.48 -11.64 14.31
N LYS A 96 -21.38 -12.61 14.03
CA LYS A 96 -22.70 -12.71 14.67
C LYS A 96 -22.57 -13.03 16.17
N LYS A 97 -21.72 -14.02 16.54
CA LYS A 97 -21.44 -14.36 17.95
C LYS A 97 -20.87 -13.18 18.73
N GLN A 98 -20.04 -12.38 18.10
CA GLN A 98 -19.45 -11.18 18.70
C GLN A 98 -20.40 -9.98 18.73
N LYS A 99 -21.56 -10.05 18.07
CA LYS A 99 -22.58 -9.00 17.98
C LYS A 99 -22.03 -7.69 17.42
N TYR A 100 -21.22 -7.75 16.33
CA TYR A 100 -20.80 -6.55 15.63
C TYR A 100 -21.96 -5.93 14.86
N ASP A 101 -22.05 -4.61 14.90
CA ASP A 101 -22.95 -3.80 14.08
C ASP A 101 -22.32 -3.41 12.75
N LEU A 102 -21.00 -3.21 12.77
CA LEU A 102 -20.23 -2.74 11.62
C LEU A 102 -18.85 -3.41 11.59
N ILE A 103 -18.39 -3.82 10.40
CA ILE A 103 -17.02 -4.28 10.17
C ILE A 103 -16.30 -3.30 9.23
N ILE A 104 -15.08 -2.89 9.57
CA ILE A 104 -14.21 -2.06 8.73
C ILE A 104 -13.10 -2.95 8.17
N PHE A 105 -13.16 -3.26 6.87
CA PHE A 105 -12.10 -3.94 6.15
C PHE A 105 -11.07 -2.91 5.67
N LEU A 106 -9.82 -3.06 6.12
CA LEU A 106 -8.74 -2.13 5.82
C LEU A 106 -8.09 -2.36 4.43
N GLY A 107 -8.59 -3.33 3.70
CA GLY A 107 -8.27 -3.64 2.31
C GLY A 107 -9.40 -4.43 1.67
N PRO A 108 -9.33 -4.71 0.36
CA PRO A 108 -10.29 -5.57 -0.31
C PRO A 108 -10.18 -6.99 0.25
N SER A 109 -11.18 -7.45 0.98
CA SER A 109 -11.19 -8.76 1.61
C SER A 109 -12.34 -9.64 1.12
N GLN A 110 -12.04 -10.90 0.83
CA GLN A 110 -13.05 -11.92 0.50
C GLN A 110 -14.04 -12.13 1.66
N MET A 111 -13.63 -11.83 2.90
CA MET A 111 -14.50 -11.97 4.07
C MET A 111 -15.69 -11.00 4.05
N SER A 112 -15.62 -9.90 3.32
CA SER A 112 -16.75 -8.96 3.16
C SER A 112 -17.98 -9.62 2.53
N LYS A 113 -17.81 -10.66 1.73
CA LYS A 113 -18.91 -11.44 1.13
C LYS A 113 -19.80 -12.12 2.19
N PHE A 114 -19.25 -12.37 3.36
CA PHE A 114 -19.94 -13.08 4.45
C PHE A 114 -20.53 -12.16 5.52
N CYS A 115 -20.58 -10.85 5.28
CA CYS A 115 -21.28 -9.87 6.13
C CYS A 115 -22.76 -9.78 5.73
N HIS A 116 -23.54 -10.89 5.89
CA HIS A 116 -24.94 -10.92 5.41
C HIS A 116 -25.89 -10.04 6.23
N GLU A 117 -25.73 -10.03 7.56
CA GLU A 117 -26.58 -9.29 8.51
C GLU A 117 -25.85 -8.15 9.21
N VAL A 118 -24.58 -7.92 8.85
CA VAL A 118 -23.71 -6.91 9.45
C VAL A 118 -23.25 -5.96 8.37
N ALA A 119 -23.44 -4.68 8.60
CA ALA A 119 -22.96 -3.65 7.70
C ALA A 119 -21.41 -3.65 7.63
N PHE A 120 -20.85 -3.20 6.52
CA PHE A 120 -19.41 -3.10 6.41
C PHE A 120 -18.94 -1.88 5.60
N ILE A 121 -17.75 -1.41 5.94
CA ILE A 121 -16.94 -0.47 5.17
C ILE A 121 -15.80 -1.26 4.55
N SER A 122 -15.43 -0.98 3.32
CA SER A 122 -14.25 -1.60 2.68
C SER A 122 -13.33 -0.57 2.07
N ASN A 123 -12.01 -0.77 2.24
CA ASN A 123 -11.03 0.01 1.52
C ASN A 123 -10.73 -0.68 0.18
N ILE A 124 -10.73 0.09 -0.92
CA ILE A 124 -10.27 -0.33 -2.24
C ILE A 124 -9.08 0.54 -2.61
N TRP A 125 -7.92 -0.08 -2.74
CA TRP A 125 -6.66 0.64 -2.92
C TRP A 125 -6.42 1.09 -4.36
N ASP A 126 -6.78 0.23 -5.32
CA ASP A 126 -6.63 0.46 -6.76
C ASP A 126 -7.63 -0.36 -7.58
N LEU A 127 -7.70 -0.03 -8.85
CA LEU A 127 -8.38 -0.79 -9.90
C LEU A 127 -7.42 -1.13 -11.05
N ASP A 128 -6.15 -1.33 -10.73
CA ASP A 128 -5.09 -1.53 -11.72
C ASP A 128 -5.30 -2.80 -12.56
N HIS A 129 -5.95 -3.83 -12.02
CA HIS A 129 -6.32 -5.00 -12.80
C HIS A 129 -7.22 -4.67 -14.02
N LYS A 130 -8.04 -3.60 -13.93
CA LYS A 130 -8.85 -3.14 -15.07
C LYS A 130 -8.05 -2.30 -16.06
N LYS A 131 -7.16 -1.47 -15.56
CA LYS A 131 -6.39 -0.53 -16.37
C LYS A 131 -5.18 -1.20 -17.02
N ASN A 132 -4.60 -2.18 -16.35
CA ASN A 132 -3.32 -2.81 -16.67
C ASN A 132 -3.43 -4.34 -16.67
N SER A 133 -4.51 -4.87 -17.24
CA SER A 133 -4.80 -6.32 -17.28
C SER A 133 -3.73 -7.16 -17.98
N GLN A 134 -2.86 -6.55 -18.81
CA GLN A 134 -1.76 -7.21 -19.49
C GLN A 134 -0.65 -7.72 -18.57
N PHE A 135 -0.57 -7.23 -17.33
CA PHE A 135 0.47 -7.68 -16.40
C PHE A 135 0.13 -9.05 -15.78
N PRO A 136 1.14 -9.96 -15.62
CA PRO A 136 0.91 -11.31 -15.12
C PRO A 136 0.20 -11.33 -13.75
N GLU A 137 0.55 -10.42 -12.85
CA GLU A 137 -0.03 -10.29 -11.51
C GLU A 137 -1.52 -9.93 -11.49
N HIS A 138 -2.07 -9.55 -12.63
CA HIS A 138 -3.50 -9.26 -12.79
C HIS A 138 -4.27 -10.36 -13.50
N ASN A 139 -3.58 -11.27 -14.20
CA ASN A 139 -4.21 -12.31 -15.03
C ASN A 139 -3.96 -13.74 -14.54
N LEU A 140 -2.82 -14.02 -13.91
CA LEU A 140 -2.49 -15.38 -13.48
C LEU A 140 -3.49 -15.90 -12.44
N ASN A 141 -3.82 -17.20 -12.52
CA ASN A 141 -4.65 -17.90 -11.53
C ASN A 141 -6.05 -17.28 -11.34
N ASN A 142 -6.68 -16.79 -12.41
CA ASN A 142 -8.00 -16.16 -12.40
C ASN A 142 -8.11 -14.96 -11.43
N ILE A 143 -7.00 -14.28 -11.16
CA ILE A 143 -6.97 -13.14 -10.22
C ILE A 143 -7.88 -12.01 -10.71
N TYR A 144 -7.96 -11.79 -12.04
CA TYR A 144 -8.84 -10.79 -12.62
C TYR A 144 -10.31 -11.05 -12.25
N GLU A 145 -10.78 -12.27 -12.53
CA GLU A 145 -12.17 -12.67 -12.28
C GLU A 145 -12.52 -12.66 -10.79
N LEU A 146 -11.57 -13.08 -9.93
CA LEU A 146 -11.75 -13.06 -8.49
C LEU A 146 -11.86 -11.64 -7.94
N LYS A 147 -11.03 -10.69 -8.44
CA LYS A 147 -11.12 -9.28 -8.09
C LYS A 147 -12.43 -8.65 -8.58
N GLU A 148 -12.85 -8.94 -9.83
CA GLU A 148 -14.10 -8.43 -10.37
C GLU A 148 -15.31 -8.87 -9.56
N LYS A 149 -15.39 -10.15 -9.20
CA LYS A 149 -16.47 -10.67 -8.34
C LYS A 149 -16.46 -9.98 -6.97
N LEU A 150 -15.29 -9.83 -6.37
CA LEU A 150 -15.14 -9.18 -5.07
C LEU A 150 -15.55 -7.70 -5.13
N PHE A 151 -15.05 -6.97 -6.11
CA PHE A 151 -15.31 -5.52 -6.20
C PHE A 151 -16.77 -5.22 -6.57
N LYS A 152 -17.40 -6.02 -7.42
CA LYS A 152 -18.87 -5.94 -7.65
C LYS A 152 -19.66 -6.14 -6.36
N GLU A 153 -19.28 -7.11 -5.55
CA GLU A 153 -19.93 -7.36 -4.25
C GLU A 153 -19.72 -6.18 -3.27
N ILE A 154 -18.49 -5.70 -3.14
CA ILE A 154 -18.15 -4.55 -2.27
C ILE A 154 -18.92 -3.30 -2.73
N THR A 155 -18.86 -2.97 -4.01
CA THR A 155 -19.49 -1.75 -4.55
C THR A 155 -21.00 -1.74 -4.39
N THR A 156 -21.63 -2.91 -4.44
CA THR A 156 -23.08 -3.06 -4.24
C THR A 156 -23.47 -2.93 -2.77
N ARG A 157 -22.75 -3.63 -1.87
CA ARG A 157 -23.22 -3.88 -0.49
C ARG A 157 -22.55 -3.05 0.58
N ALA A 158 -21.35 -2.52 0.37
CA ALA A 158 -20.66 -1.73 1.38
C ALA A 158 -21.51 -0.50 1.77
N PHE A 159 -21.53 -0.17 3.06
CA PHE A 159 -22.09 1.09 3.56
C PHE A 159 -21.30 2.28 3.02
N LYS A 160 -19.98 2.24 3.15
CA LYS A 160 -19.05 3.19 2.52
C LYS A 160 -17.85 2.43 1.94
N ILE A 161 -17.25 3.03 0.92
CA ILE A 161 -16.01 2.55 0.30
C ILE A 161 -14.97 3.65 0.48
N VAL A 162 -13.82 3.29 1.05
CA VAL A 162 -12.73 4.23 1.25
C VAL A 162 -11.66 3.97 0.18
N VAL A 163 -11.25 5.03 -0.50
CA VAL A 163 -10.22 5.00 -1.54
C VAL A 163 -9.11 6.00 -1.25
N PRO A 164 -7.86 5.72 -1.67
CA PRO A 164 -6.74 6.56 -1.30
C PRO A 164 -6.64 7.87 -2.08
N HIS A 165 -7.31 8.00 -3.24
CA HIS A 165 -7.18 9.16 -4.09
C HIS A 165 -8.46 9.46 -4.88
N LYS A 166 -8.63 10.72 -5.29
CA LYS A 166 -9.79 11.17 -6.09
C LYS A 166 -9.90 10.41 -7.43
N SER A 167 -8.78 10.08 -8.07
CA SER A 167 -8.80 9.28 -9.30
C SER A 167 -9.36 7.88 -9.07
N ASN A 168 -9.08 7.24 -7.92
CA ASN A 168 -9.66 5.94 -7.58
C ASN A 168 -11.18 6.04 -7.33
N LYS A 169 -11.65 7.17 -6.77
CA LYS A 169 -13.09 7.45 -6.66
C LYS A 169 -13.73 7.52 -8.05
N ASN A 170 -13.12 8.28 -8.96
CA ASN A 170 -13.58 8.40 -10.34
C ASN A 170 -13.58 7.03 -11.07
N ASP A 171 -12.54 6.22 -10.85
CA ASP A 171 -12.47 4.87 -11.41
C ASP A 171 -13.63 3.98 -10.92
N LEU A 172 -13.96 4.01 -9.64
CA LEU A 172 -15.09 3.25 -9.09
C LEU A 172 -16.42 3.70 -9.70
N ILE A 173 -16.65 5.01 -9.81
CA ILE A 173 -17.85 5.56 -10.44
C ILE A 173 -17.92 5.13 -11.90
N ASN A 174 -16.83 5.22 -12.64
CA ASN A 174 -16.79 4.90 -14.07
C ASN A 174 -16.97 3.40 -14.34
N PHE A 175 -16.24 2.54 -13.62
CA PHE A 175 -16.23 1.09 -13.92
C PHE A 175 -17.38 0.33 -13.27
N TYR A 176 -17.83 0.75 -12.08
CA TYR A 176 -18.85 0.02 -11.31
C TYR A 176 -20.15 0.79 -11.09
N LYS A 177 -20.25 2.04 -11.58
CA LYS A 177 -21.42 2.90 -11.42
C LYS A 177 -21.84 3.09 -9.97
N VAL A 178 -20.86 3.21 -9.09
CA VAL A 178 -21.07 3.42 -7.65
C VAL A 178 -21.61 4.82 -7.40
N ASP A 179 -22.56 4.95 -6.46
CA ASP A 179 -23.00 6.24 -5.96
C ASP A 179 -21.81 6.99 -5.35
N GLU A 180 -21.58 8.20 -5.83
CA GLU A 180 -20.47 9.04 -5.39
C GLU A 180 -20.47 9.29 -3.86
N ASN A 181 -21.66 9.35 -3.22
CA ASN A 181 -21.81 9.53 -1.76
C ASN A 181 -21.37 8.31 -0.95
N LYS A 182 -21.27 7.14 -1.58
CA LYS A 182 -20.72 5.92 -0.94
C LYS A 182 -19.19 5.94 -0.90
N VAL A 183 -18.52 6.75 -1.74
CA VAL A 183 -17.07 6.71 -1.91
C VAL A 183 -16.39 7.88 -1.20
N ILE A 184 -15.62 7.57 -0.19
CA ILE A 184 -14.85 8.52 0.62
C ILE A 184 -13.39 8.48 0.20
N VAL A 185 -12.81 9.64 -0.07
CA VAL A 185 -11.38 9.76 -0.36
C VAL A 185 -10.62 9.95 0.95
N GLN A 186 -9.68 9.06 1.21
CA GLN A 186 -8.79 9.12 2.37
C GLN A 186 -7.37 8.74 1.95
N ASN A 187 -6.47 9.71 1.91
CA ASN A 187 -5.09 9.48 1.53
C ASN A 187 -4.41 8.44 2.41
N PHE A 188 -3.49 7.68 1.85
CA PHE A 188 -2.64 6.79 2.60
C PHE A 188 -1.74 7.56 3.57
N ILE A 189 -1.55 6.99 4.76
CA ILE A 189 -0.59 7.48 5.73
C ILE A 189 0.48 6.41 5.89
N PRO A 190 1.74 6.67 5.51
CA PRO A 190 2.78 5.67 5.56
C PRO A 190 3.14 5.28 7.00
N MET A 191 3.53 4.02 7.18
CA MET A 191 3.89 3.47 8.50
C MET A 191 5.33 3.80 8.91
N LEU A 192 6.27 3.88 7.97
CA LEU A 192 7.69 4.11 8.27
C LEU A 192 7.97 5.37 9.08
N PRO A 193 7.30 6.53 8.83
CA PRO A 193 7.42 7.70 9.70
C PRO A 193 7.06 7.43 11.16
N THR A 194 6.04 6.60 11.38
CA THR A 194 5.62 6.22 12.75
C THR A 194 6.67 5.35 13.43
N ILE A 195 7.21 4.34 12.72
CA ILE A 195 8.28 3.48 13.22
C ILE A 195 9.52 4.33 13.56
N TYR A 196 9.91 5.22 12.66
CA TYR A 196 11.05 6.12 12.86
C TYR A 196 10.89 7.01 14.10
N ASN A 197 9.71 7.59 14.31
CA ASN A 197 9.44 8.47 15.46
C ASN A 197 9.31 7.69 16.78
N GLU A 198 8.67 6.51 16.78
CA GLU A 198 8.53 5.67 17.98
C GLU A 198 9.89 5.23 18.55
N ASN A 199 10.80 4.91 17.66
CA ASN A 199 12.11 4.41 18.07
C ASN A 199 12.99 5.51 18.68
N LYS A 200 12.66 6.83 18.59
CA LYS A 200 13.45 7.99 19.06
C LYS A 200 14.95 7.85 18.75
N ILE A 201 15.27 7.38 17.55
CA ILE A 201 16.52 6.70 17.31
C ILE A 201 17.64 7.70 17.06
N ASN A 202 18.77 7.35 17.64
CA ASN A 202 20.08 7.83 17.32
C ASN A 202 20.33 7.70 15.79
N LYS A 203 20.58 8.82 15.14
CA LYS A 203 20.89 8.89 13.70
C LYS A 203 22.07 7.97 13.34
N GLU A 204 22.99 7.73 14.26
CA GLU A 204 24.14 6.84 14.14
C GLU A 204 23.72 5.40 13.83
N LEU A 205 22.67 4.87 14.50
CA LEU A 205 22.22 3.50 14.23
C LEU A 205 21.81 3.31 12.77
N TYR A 206 21.09 4.27 12.18
CA TYR A 206 20.69 4.16 10.77
C TYR A 206 21.87 4.32 9.81
N ASN A 207 22.85 5.13 10.16
CA ASN A 207 24.10 5.20 9.39
C ASN A 207 24.87 3.89 9.48
N ASP A 208 24.95 3.26 10.64
CA ASP A 208 25.59 1.96 10.82
C ASP A 208 24.88 0.85 10.04
N LEU A 209 23.53 0.85 10.06
CA LEU A 209 22.74 -0.06 9.24
C LEU A 209 23.02 0.12 7.75
N PHE A 210 23.09 1.37 7.28
CA PHE A 210 23.41 1.68 5.89
C PHE A 210 24.84 1.26 5.51
N ASN A 211 25.81 1.50 6.38
CA ASN A 211 27.23 1.18 6.16
C ASN A 211 27.48 -0.34 5.99
N LYS A 212 26.61 -1.20 6.57
CA LYS A 212 26.68 -2.66 6.36
C LYS A 212 26.57 -3.07 4.89
N PHE A 213 25.91 -2.25 4.08
CA PHE A 213 25.75 -2.53 2.64
C PHE A 213 26.99 -2.18 1.81
N LYS A 214 27.99 -1.50 2.40
CA LYS A 214 29.30 -1.15 1.76
C LYS A 214 29.11 -0.49 0.38
N LEU A 215 28.17 0.43 0.29
CA LEU A 215 27.91 1.18 -0.94
C LEU A 215 28.95 2.30 -1.12
N PRO A 216 29.32 2.63 -2.37
CA PRO A 216 30.24 3.74 -2.66
C PRO A 216 29.56 5.07 -2.31
N LEU A 217 30.09 5.79 -1.31
CA LEU A 217 29.54 7.04 -0.79
C LEU A 217 29.86 8.27 -1.68
N ASP A 218 30.76 8.10 -2.64
CA ASP A 218 31.09 9.10 -3.66
C ASP A 218 30.08 9.18 -4.80
N LYS A 219 29.07 8.27 -4.81
CA LYS A 219 28.00 8.24 -5.82
C LYS A 219 26.69 8.83 -5.30
N ILE A 220 25.92 9.36 -6.24
CA ILE A 220 24.52 9.72 -5.99
C ILE A 220 23.70 8.44 -5.93
N ILE A 221 23.24 8.07 -4.74
CA ILE A 221 22.46 6.85 -4.49
C ILE A 221 20.98 7.14 -4.68
N ILE A 222 20.34 6.39 -5.58
CA ILE A 222 18.91 6.47 -5.87
C ILE A 222 18.25 5.17 -5.45
N PHE A 223 17.34 5.25 -4.52
CA PHE A 223 16.69 4.12 -3.88
C PHE A 223 15.39 3.72 -4.58
N TYR A 224 15.17 2.42 -4.80
CA TYR A 224 13.93 1.89 -5.33
C TYR A 224 13.33 0.83 -4.39
N PRO A 225 12.49 1.23 -3.42
CA PRO A 225 11.80 0.33 -2.49
C PRO A 225 10.57 -0.30 -3.15
N ALA A 226 10.77 -1.31 -3.97
CA ALA A 226 9.67 -1.95 -4.69
C ALA A 226 9.86 -3.47 -4.80
N GLN A 227 8.80 -4.23 -4.50
CA GLN A 227 8.78 -5.66 -4.78
C GLN A 227 8.97 -5.92 -6.28
N PHE A 228 9.59 -7.04 -6.63
CA PHE A 228 9.91 -7.39 -8.02
C PHE A 228 8.69 -7.93 -8.78
N TRP A 229 7.65 -7.07 -8.93
CA TRP A 229 6.53 -7.28 -9.83
C TRP A 229 6.86 -6.77 -11.23
N ALA A 230 6.23 -7.32 -12.28
CA ALA A 230 6.45 -6.87 -13.65
C ALA A 230 6.06 -5.40 -13.86
N HIS A 231 4.90 -4.97 -13.32
CA HIS A 231 4.44 -3.59 -13.42
C HIS A 231 5.33 -2.55 -12.71
N LYS A 232 6.24 -2.98 -11.84
CA LYS A 232 7.21 -2.06 -11.18
C LYS A 232 8.33 -1.62 -12.11
N ASN A 233 8.48 -2.23 -13.29
CA ASN A 233 9.32 -1.75 -14.38
C ASN A 233 10.79 -1.47 -14.01
N HIS A 234 11.42 -2.36 -13.23
CA HIS A 234 12.85 -2.28 -12.92
C HIS A 234 13.72 -2.23 -14.19
N LYS A 235 13.21 -2.79 -15.30
CA LYS A 235 13.89 -2.79 -16.60
C LYS A 235 14.17 -1.38 -17.11
N TYR A 236 13.27 -0.43 -16.91
CA TYR A 236 13.47 0.96 -17.30
C TYR A 236 14.74 1.57 -16.69
N ILE A 237 14.98 1.32 -15.39
CA ILE A 237 16.19 1.79 -14.70
C ILE A 237 17.44 1.08 -15.24
N ILE A 238 17.33 -0.22 -15.54
CA ILE A 238 18.44 -1.00 -16.13
C ILE A 238 18.82 -0.43 -17.50
N ASP A 239 17.85 -0.10 -18.34
CA ASP A 239 18.10 0.48 -19.65
C ASP A 239 18.71 1.89 -19.55
N ALA A 240 18.27 2.71 -18.59
CA ALA A 240 18.90 4.00 -18.30
C ALA A 240 20.34 3.85 -17.78
N ALA A 241 20.59 2.88 -16.89
CA ALA A 241 21.94 2.58 -16.40
C ALA A 241 22.89 2.08 -17.54
N GLU A 242 22.35 1.40 -18.55
CA GLU A 242 23.12 1.04 -19.73
C GLU A 242 23.54 2.27 -20.55
N ILE A 243 22.68 3.29 -20.66
CA ILE A 243 23.01 4.57 -21.30
C ILE A 243 24.13 5.26 -20.51
N LEU A 244 23.95 5.41 -19.18
CA LEU A 244 24.96 6.01 -18.31
C LEU A 244 26.33 5.29 -18.41
N LYS A 245 26.32 3.95 -18.52
CA LYS A 245 27.55 3.16 -18.74
C LYS A 245 28.22 3.51 -20.07
N LYS A 246 27.45 3.60 -21.17
CA LYS A 246 27.99 3.97 -22.50
C LYS A 246 28.58 5.38 -22.52
N GLU A 247 28.00 6.30 -21.76
CA GLU A 247 28.47 7.67 -21.58
C GLU A 247 29.62 7.79 -20.57
N ASN A 248 30.06 6.68 -19.97
CA ASN A 248 31.05 6.63 -18.88
C ASN A 248 30.65 7.51 -17.66
N ASN A 249 29.36 7.75 -17.47
CA ASN A 249 28.84 8.54 -16.37
C ASN A 249 28.59 7.67 -15.13
N LYS A 250 29.62 7.48 -14.32
CA LYS A 250 29.62 6.62 -13.12
C LYS A 250 29.13 7.33 -11.84
N LYS A 251 28.57 8.53 -11.96
CA LYS A 251 28.11 9.36 -10.84
C LYS A 251 26.96 8.73 -10.05
N TYR A 252 26.15 7.87 -10.68
CA TYR A 252 24.90 7.37 -10.12
C TYR A 252 24.97 5.89 -9.73
N LEU A 253 24.29 5.54 -8.64
CA LEU A 253 24.06 4.17 -8.19
C LEU A 253 22.59 3.95 -7.85
N PHE A 254 21.96 3.01 -8.52
CA PHE A 254 20.58 2.61 -8.20
C PHE A 254 20.59 1.43 -7.25
N VAL A 255 19.76 1.48 -6.19
CA VAL A 255 19.64 0.40 -5.22
C VAL A 255 18.21 -0.11 -5.22
N PHE A 256 18.03 -1.35 -5.66
CA PHE A 256 16.73 -2.03 -5.67
C PHE A 256 16.56 -2.85 -4.39
N CYS A 257 15.41 -2.75 -3.74
CA CYS A 257 15.07 -3.66 -2.66
C CYS A 257 13.59 -4.09 -2.73
N GLY A 258 13.34 -5.35 -2.40
CA GLY A 258 11.98 -5.87 -2.32
C GLY A 258 11.91 -7.38 -2.44
N GLY A 259 10.77 -7.94 -2.03
CA GLY A 259 10.50 -9.38 -2.14
C GLY A 259 10.36 -9.84 -3.59
N ASN A 260 10.77 -11.07 -3.86
CA ASN A 260 10.55 -11.70 -5.16
C ASN A 260 9.04 -11.96 -5.38
N LYS A 261 8.54 -11.41 -6.47
CA LYS A 261 7.14 -11.57 -6.92
C LYS A 261 7.06 -12.03 -8.39
N GLY A 262 8.03 -12.83 -8.81
CA GLY A 262 8.10 -13.44 -10.13
C GLY A 262 9.15 -12.83 -11.06
N ASN A 263 9.52 -11.56 -10.87
CA ASN A 263 10.43 -10.85 -11.80
C ASN A 263 11.89 -10.74 -11.32
N PHE A 264 12.19 -11.16 -10.09
CA PHE A 264 13.53 -11.00 -9.48
C PHE A 264 14.66 -11.63 -10.29
N ASN A 265 14.51 -12.90 -10.68
CA ASN A 265 15.55 -13.62 -11.42
C ASN A 265 15.79 -13.00 -12.80
N TYR A 266 14.73 -12.58 -13.49
CA TYR A 266 14.83 -11.88 -14.76
C TYR A 266 15.66 -10.60 -14.63
N ILE A 267 15.36 -9.77 -13.64
CA ILE A 267 16.06 -8.50 -13.37
C ILE A 267 17.53 -8.75 -13.01
N LYS A 268 17.80 -9.72 -12.12
CA LYS A 268 19.17 -10.10 -11.73
C LYS A 268 20.01 -10.56 -12.94
N ASN A 269 19.45 -11.42 -13.77
CA ASN A 269 20.13 -11.93 -14.97
C ASN A 269 20.39 -10.82 -15.99
N LEU A 270 19.44 -9.88 -16.14
CA LEU A 270 19.58 -8.76 -17.06
C LEU A 270 20.72 -7.83 -16.64
N ILE A 271 20.85 -7.52 -15.35
CA ILE A 271 21.94 -6.72 -14.79
C ILE A 271 23.29 -7.40 -15.03
N SER A 272 23.37 -8.71 -14.78
CA SER A 272 24.60 -9.49 -15.01
C SER A 272 24.97 -9.52 -16.49
N LYS A 273 24.02 -9.81 -17.39
CA LYS A 273 24.22 -9.84 -18.84
C LYS A 273 24.74 -8.52 -19.39
N LYS A 274 24.22 -7.40 -18.90
CA LYS A 274 24.64 -6.04 -19.30
C LYS A 274 25.87 -5.53 -18.52
N GLN A 275 26.39 -6.31 -17.56
CA GLN A 275 27.51 -5.95 -16.71
C GLN A 275 27.30 -4.59 -15.99
N LEU A 276 26.15 -4.42 -15.36
CA LEU A 276 25.76 -3.15 -14.70
C LEU A 276 25.96 -3.17 -13.16
N GLY A 277 26.76 -4.08 -12.61
CA GLY A 277 26.98 -4.21 -11.17
C GLY A 277 27.62 -2.97 -10.50
N GLU A 278 28.23 -2.08 -11.28
CA GLU A 278 28.78 -0.79 -10.83
C GLU A 278 27.70 0.30 -10.71
N PHE A 279 26.55 0.13 -11.42
CA PHE A 279 25.43 1.08 -11.50
C PHE A 279 24.22 0.63 -10.72
N ILE A 280 24.08 -0.68 -10.46
CA ILE A 280 22.89 -1.24 -9.81
C ILE A 280 23.28 -2.25 -8.75
N LYS A 281 22.75 -2.09 -7.53
CA LYS A 281 22.79 -3.08 -6.46
C LYS A 281 21.39 -3.59 -6.18
N ILE A 282 21.28 -4.89 -5.83
CA ILE A 282 20.00 -5.54 -5.52
C ILE A 282 20.08 -6.14 -4.12
N HIS A 283 19.05 -5.85 -3.33
CA HIS A 283 18.78 -6.50 -2.05
C HIS A 283 17.38 -7.12 -2.08
N SER A 284 17.25 -8.41 -1.75
CA SER A 284 15.98 -9.14 -1.88
C SER A 284 14.95 -8.73 -0.83
N PHE A 285 15.37 -8.53 0.40
CA PHE A 285 14.52 -8.12 1.52
C PHE A 285 15.34 -7.24 2.47
N LEU A 286 14.72 -6.19 2.93
CA LEU A 286 15.25 -5.31 3.97
C LEU A 286 14.24 -5.25 5.11
N THR A 287 14.72 -5.17 6.35
CA THR A 287 13.89 -4.83 7.50
C THR A 287 13.40 -3.39 7.42
N ASP A 288 12.37 -3.03 8.20
CA ASP A 288 11.84 -1.67 8.20
C ASP A 288 12.93 -0.64 8.57
N ASP A 289 13.79 -0.96 9.55
CA ASP A 289 14.91 -0.09 9.95
C ASP A 289 15.96 0.06 8.85
N GLU A 290 16.26 -1.01 8.10
CA GLU A 290 17.14 -0.94 6.93
C GLU A 290 16.50 -0.11 5.80
N VAL A 291 15.20 -0.25 5.54
CA VAL A 291 14.49 0.59 4.57
C VAL A 291 14.55 2.06 4.99
N ILE A 292 14.30 2.36 6.27
CA ILE A 292 14.44 3.71 6.83
C ILE A 292 15.89 4.22 6.63
N SER A 293 16.89 3.37 6.89
CA SER A 293 18.29 3.75 6.71
C SER A 293 18.62 4.13 5.26
N PHE A 294 18.02 3.43 4.28
CA PHE A 294 18.13 3.80 2.87
C PHE A 294 17.43 5.11 2.54
N TYR A 295 16.22 5.35 3.08
CA TYR A 295 15.57 6.65 2.91
C TYR A 295 16.41 7.79 3.48
N LEU A 296 17.03 7.62 4.64
CA LEU A 296 17.84 8.66 5.27
C LEU A 296 19.14 8.95 4.50
N ASN A 297 19.80 7.92 3.94
CA ASN A 297 21.13 8.01 3.36
C ASN A 297 21.15 8.01 1.81
N SER A 298 20.02 7.79 1.14
CA SER A 298 19.92 7.97 -0.31
C SER A 298 19.75 9.46 -0.68
N HIS A 299 20.04 9.80 -1.93
CA HIS A 299 19.87 11.15 -2.46
C HIS A 299 18.48 11.37 -3.06
N GLY A 300 17.79 10.29 -3.46
CA GLY A 300 16.45 10.33 -4.00
C GLY A 300 15.84 8.94 -4.13
N VAL A 301 14.58 8.92 -4.51
CA VAL A 301 13.79 7.71 -4.73
C VAL A 301 13.32 7.67 -6.18
N ILE A 302 13.14 6.48 -6.75
CA ILE A 302 12.63 6.33 -8.11
C ILE A 302 11.50 5.30 -8.14
N MET A 303 10.45 5.59 -8.93
CA MET A 303 9.33 4.69 -9.14
C MET A 303 8.81 4.75 -10.59
N PRO A 304 9.42 4.02 -11.54
CA PRO A 304 9.02 3.99 -12.95
C PRO A 304 7.89 2.97 -13.17
N THR A 305 6.92 2.93 -12.27
CA THR A 305 5.85 1.94 -12.24
C THR A 305 4.78 2.21 -13.30
N TYR A 306 4.09 1.15 -13.75
CA TYR A 306 2.90 1.25 -14.60
C TYR A 306 1.59 1.37 -13.82
N CYS A 307 1.63 1.15 -12.50
CA CYS A 307 0.45 1.15 -11.62
C CYS A 307 0.54 2.25 -10.56
N GLY A 308 -0.55 2.98 -10.38
CA GLY A 308 -0.63 4.11 -9.45
C GLY A 308 -2.06 4.71 -9.43
N PRO A 309 -2.27 5.94 -8.98
CA PRO A 309 -1.29 7.00 -8.67
C PRO A 309 -0.77 6.98 -7.23
N THR A 310 -1.35 6.19 -6.35
CA THR A 310 -1.05 6.22 -4.92
C THR A 310 -0.08 5.12 -4.52
N ASN A 311 1.19 5.48 -4.44
CA ASN A 311 2.24 4.59 -3.96
C ASN A 311 2.84 5.14 -2.67
N LEU A 312 2.88 4.34 -1.60
CA LEU A 312 3.42 4.75 -0.29
C LEU A 312 4.81 5.38 -0.36
N PRO A 313 5.76 4.87 -1.18
CA PRO A 313 7.09 5.46 -1.29
C PRO A 313 7.12 6.94 -1.70
N ILE A 314 6.06 7.48 -2.32
CA ILE A 314 5.96 8.92 -2.60
C ILE A 314 5.93 9.71 -1.29
N TYR A 315 5.02 9.35 -0.40
CA TYR A 315 4.85 10.03 0.88
C TYR A 315 5.99 9.73 1.85
N GLU A 316 6.58 8.54 1.78
CA GLU A 316 7.79 8.18 2.52
C GLU A 316 8.97 9.04 2.09
N ALA A 317 9.21 9.18 0.77
CA ALA A 317 10.25 10.06 0.23
C ALA A 317 10.06 11.52 0.72
N PHE A 318 8.84 12.04 0.67
CA PHE A 318 8.53 13.39 1.15
C PHE A 318 8.82 13.56 2.64
N TYR A 319 8.42 12.60 3.47
CA TYR A 319 8.71 12.61 4.91
C TYR A 319 10.21 12.60 5.21
N PHE A 320 10.97 11.72 4.55
CA PHE A 320 12.42 11.61 4.71
C PHE A 320 13.19 12.68 3.92
N LYS A 321 12.50 13.69 3.39
CA LYS A 321 13.09 14.82 2.65
C LYS A 321 13.94 14.37 1.45
N LYS A 322 13.36 13.51 0.62
CA LYS A 322 13.96 13.04 -0.63
C LYS A 322 13.12 13.47 -1.82
N ILE A 323 13.79 13.79 -2.92
CA ILE A 323 13.11 13.91 -4.20
C ILE A 323 12.68 12.54 -4.69
N ILE A 324 11.66 12.50 -5.55
CA ILE A 324 11.21 11.26 -6.18
C ILE A 324 11.00 11.44 -7.67
N PHE A 325 11.60 10.53 -8.44
CA PHE A 325 11.35 10.37 -9.87
C PHE A 325 10.15 9.44 -10.06
N TYR A 326 9.10 9.93 -10.69
CA TYR A 326 7.85 9.19 -10.82
C TYR A 326 7.29 9.23 -12.25
N THR A 327 6.64 8.15 -12.67
CA THR A 327 6.04 8.03 -14.01
C THR A 327 5.06 9.16 -14.31
N LYS A 328 5.31 9.95 -15.35
CA LYS A 328 4.52 11.14 -15.72
C LYS A 328 3.03 10.81 -15.95
N ASP A 329 2.73 9.69 -16.59
CA ASP A 329 1.37 9.33 -17.02
C ASP A 329 0.47 8.85 -15.87
N LEU A 330 1.06 8.57 -14.70
CA LEU A 330 0.32 8.20 -13.49
C LEU A 330 0.08 9.38 -12.54
N ILE A 331 0.66 10.53 -12.80
CA ILE A 331 0.53 11.70 -11.94
C ILE A 331 -0.86 12.27 -12.14
N PRO A 332 -1.70 12.35 -11.09
CA PRO A 332 -2.99 13.00 -11.19
C PRO A 332 -2.84 14.48 -11.52
N ASN A 333 -3.82 15.04 -12.22
CA ASN A 333 -3.86 16.47 -12.48
C ASN A 333 -4.38 17.24 -11.25
N ASP A 334 -3.59 17.19 -10.18
CA ASP A 334 -3.86 17.86 -8.90
C ASP A 334 -2.55 18.39 -8.26
N SER A 335 -2.62 18.80 -6.99
CA SER A 335 -1.51 19.45 -6.28
C SER A 335 -0.23 18.61 -6.20
N ILE A 336 -0.30 17.28 -6.21
CA ILE A 336 0.89 16.42 -6.16
C ILE A 336 1.77 16.55 -7.43
N ASN A 337 1.18 16.99 -8.52
CA ASN A 337 1.86 17.14 -9.81
C ASN A 337 3.13 18.03 -9.73
N ASN A 338 3.15 19.00 -8.83
CA ASN A 338 4.25 19.95 -8.66
C ASN A 338 5.37 19.41 -7.75
N HIS A 339 5.17 18.27 -7.12
CA HIS A 339 6.05 17.69 -6.11
C HIS A 339 6.90 16.52 -6.63
N LEU A 340 6.70 16.13 -7.88
CA LEU A 340 7.31 14.94 -8.47
C LEU A 340 8.23 15.30 -9.63
N ILE A 341 9.40 14.67 -9.69
CA ILE A 341 10.25 14.70 -10.89
C ILE A 341 9.67 13.71 -11.90
N LYS A 342 9.16 14.23 -13.00
CA LYS A 342 8.43 13.45 -14.00
C LYS A 342 9.37 12.69 -14.90
N ILE A 343 9.20 11.38 -14.99
CA ILE A 343 9.94 10.52 -15.93
C ILE A 343 9.01 9.92 -16.98
N ASP A 344 9.50 9.89 -18.20
CA ASP A 344 8.85 9.22 -19.34
C ASP A 344 9.35 7.78 -19.41
N ILE A 345 8.51 6.84 -19.01
CA ILE A 345 8.90 5.42 -18.99
C ILE A 345 9.02 4.78 -20.37
N SER A 346 8.60 5.47 -21.43
CA SER A 346 8.84 5.05 -22.81
C SER A 346 10.27 5.36 -23.29
N SER A 347 10.99 6.26 -22.60
CA SER A 347 12.33 6.70 -22.96
C SER A 347 13.28 6.63 -21.78
N PRO A 348 14.15 5.59 -21.66
CA PRO A 348 15.16 5.52 -20.60
C PRO A 348 16.13 6.72 -20.58
N ALA A 349 16.40 7.33 -21.74
CA ALA A 349 17.22 8.54 -21.84
C ALA A 349 16.59 9.75 -21.12
N ASN A 350 15.27 9.77 -20.96
CA ASN A 350 14.61 10.80 -20.17
C ASN A 350 15.05 10.75 -18.70
N LEU A 351 15.20 9.55 -18.12
CA LEU A 351 15.72 9.44 -16.76
C LEU A 351 17.13 10.03 -16.66
N CYS A 352 18.03 9.72 -17.62
CA CYS A 352 19.39 10.27 -17.63
C CYS A 352 19.37 11.82 -17.62
N LYS A 353 18.48 12.42 -18.39
CA LYS A 353 18.27 13.88 -18.42
C LYS A 353 17.74 14.40 -17.07
N GLU A 354 16.71 13.80 -16.51
CA GLU A 354 16.12 14.24 -15.23
C GLU A 354 17.08 14.10 -14.04
N LEU A 355 18.06 13.19 -14.13
CA LEU A 355 19.13 13.05 -13.13
C LEU A 355 20.06 14.27 -13.05
N GLU A 356 20.09 15.13 -14.07
CA GLU A 356 20.86 16.38 -14.06
C GLU A 356 20.38 17.36 -12.99
N ILE A 357 19.19 17.16 -12.43
CA ILE A 357 18.68 17.95 -11.31
C ILE A 357 19.65 18.00 -10.12
N TYR A 358 20.48 16.96 -9.96
CA TYR A 358 21.50 16.93 -8.91
C TYR A 358 22.65 17.95 -9.11
N ASN A 359 22.67 18.66 -10.23
CA ASN A 359 23.58 19.78 -10.48
C ASN A 359 22.99 21.13 -10.03
N ASP A 360 21.71 21.17 -9.65
CA ASP A 360 20.97 22.38 -9.22
C ASP A 360 20.52 22.21 -7.75
N THR A 361 21.42 22.56 -6.84
CA THR A 361 21.19 22.39 -5.40
C THR A 361 20.08 23.28 -4.86
N GLU A 362 19.94 24.51 -5.38
CA GLU A 362 18.89 25.44 -4.95
C GLU A 362 17.51 24.89 -5.30
N ARG A 363 17.35 24.38 -6.51
CA ARG A 363 16.11 23.74 -6.96
C ARG A 363 15.79 22.49 -6.16
N LEU A 364 16.81 21.64 -5.84
CA LEU A 364 16.65 20.47 -5.01
C LEU A 364 16.13 20.81 -3.62
N ASP A 365 16.76 21.77 -2.95
CA ASP A 365 16.38 22.18 -1.59
C ASP A 365 14.95 22.72 -1.55
N LYS A 366 14.57 23.50 -2.56
CA LYS A 366 13.20 23.99 -2.70
C LYS A 366 12.21 22.84 -2.85
N ILE A 367 12.45 21.91 -3.79
CA ILE A 367 11.56 20.75 -4.00
C ILE A 367 11.42 19.92 -2.72
N VAL A 368 12.52 19.62 -2.04
CA VAL A 368 12.52 18.84 -0.80
C VAL A 368 11.71 19.52 0.29
N LYS A 369 11.86 20.84 0.46
CA LYS A 369 11.09 21.61 1.43
C LYS A 369 9.59 21.59 1.10
N ASP A 370 9.23 21.89 -0.14
CA ASP A 370 7.85 21.93 -0.60
C ASP A 370 7.19 20.55 -0.47
N ASN A 371 7.91 19.47 -0.78
CA ASN A 371 7.46 18.09 -0.63
C ASN A 371 7.16 17.73 0.83
N TYR A 372 8.02 18.15 1.77
CA TYR A 372 7.80 17.88 3.18
C TYR A 372 6.58 18.62 3.75
N GLU A 373 6.36 19.89 3.33
CA GLU A 373 5.16 20.64 3.70
C GLU A 373 3.90 20.00 3.11
N TYR A 374 3.95 19.55 1.85
CA TYR A 374 2.86 18.83 1.21
C TYR A 374 2.54 17.51 1.95
N TYR A 375 3.57 16.75 2.36
CA TYR A 375 3.38 15.55 3.17
C TYR A 375 2.58 15.84 4.45
N LYS A 376 2.94 16.88 5.19
CA LYS A 376 2.23 17.25 6.44
C LYS A 376 0.76 17.60 6.21
N LEU A 377 0.46 18.18 5.06
CA LEU A 377 -0.91 18.53 4.68
C LEU A 377 -1.74 17.27 4.35
N VAL A 378 -1.21 16.38 3.51
CA VAL A 378 -2.00 15.27 2.93
C VAL A 378 -1.97 14.00 3.79
N CYS A 379 -0.88 13.75 4.53
CA CYS A 379 -0.75 12.61 5.44
C CYS A 379 -1.11 12.99 6.89
N ASN A 380 -2.18 13.77 7.07
CA ASN A 380 -2.63 14.25 8.36
C ASN A 380 -3.47 13.19 9.09
N GLU A 381 -2.96 12.73 10.23
CA GLU A 381 -3.63 11.71 11.05
C GLU A 381 -4.96 12.18 11.66
N ASN A 382 -5.07 13.47 11.99
CA ASN A 382 -6.33 14.01 12.52
C ASN A 382 -7.42 14.03 11.45
N THR A 383 -7.10 14.46 10.24
CA THR A 383 -8.05 14.39 9.10
C THR A 383 -8.50 12.94 8.82
N PHE A 384 -7.58 11.98 8.93
CA PHE A 384 -7.95 10.55 8.83
C PHE A 384 -8.99 10.17 9.88
N LYS A 385 -8.73 10.50 11.15
CA LYS A 385 -9.63 10.18 12.27
C LYS A 385 -10.99 10.85 12.10
N GLU A 386 -11.02 12.14 11.78
CA GLU A 386 -12.25 12.91 11.53
C GLU A 386 -13.11 12.33 10.41
N ASN A 387 -12.48 11.87 9.31
CA ASN A 387 -13.22 11.23 8.23
C ASN A 387 -13.89 9.94 8.68
N TYR A 388 -13.19 9.09 9.44
CA TYR A 388 -13.81 7.88 9.97
C TYR A 388 -14.84 8.17 11.06
N GLU A 389 -14.64 9.17 11.90
CA GLU A 389 -15.64 9.62 12.88
C GLU A 389 -16.93 10.07 12.20
N LYS A 390 -16.85 10.83 11.10
CA LYS A 390 -18.02 11.22 10.30
C LYS A 390 -18.78 10.00 9.77
N ILE A 391 -18.06 9.00 9.24
CA ILE A 391 -18.68 7.76 8.74
C ILE A 391 -19.35 6.99 9.88
N LEU A 392 -18.69 6.86 11.02
CA LEU A 392 -19.22 6.15 12.19
C LEU A 392 -20.44 6.85 12.79
N ASN A 393 -20.44 8.19 12.84
CA ASN A 393 -21.59 8.98 13.29
C ASN A 393 -22.78 8.81 12.34
N GLU A 394 -22.56 8.87 11.02
CA GLU A 394 -23.60 8.62 10.03
C GLU A 394 -24.20 7.22 10.19
N PHE A 395 -23.36 6.20 10.35
CA PHE A 395 -23.84 4.84 10.57
C PHE A 395 -24.59 4.68 11.90
N SER A 396 -24.08 5.26 12.99
CA SER A 396 -24.72 5.23 14.31
C SER A 396 -26.10 5.90 14.28
N TYR A 397 -26.22 7.03 13.60
CA TYR A 397 -27.50 7.71 13.40
C TYR A 397 -28.52 6.81 12.68
N LEU A 398 -28.10 6.15 11.61
CA LEU A 398 -28.95 5.21 10.89
C LEU A 398 -29.31 4.00 11.75
N LEU A 399 -28.34 3.39 12.43
CA LEU A 399 -28.54 2.21 13.27
C LEU A 399 -29.67 2.43 14.32
N ASN A 400 -29.72 3.62 14.93
CA ASN A 400 -30.73 4.00 15.91
C ASN A 400 -32.16 4.14 15.31
N ARG A 401 -32.30 3.98 13.98
CA ARG A 401 -33.62 4.01 13.33
C ARG A 401 -34.28 2.64 13.23
N TRP A 402 -33.51 1.55 13.43
CA TRP A 402 -34.06 0.18 13.32
C TRP A 402 -33.61 -0.76 14.46
N LYS A 403 -32.86 -0.26 15.48
CA LYS A 403 -32.53 -1.00 16.69
C LYS A 403 -33.08 -0.35 17.97
#